data_aa681f80ef5d49b8276765f7bfdc0cc3
#
_entry.id   aa681f80ef5d49b8276765f7bfdc0cc3
#
_cell.length_a   1.000
_cell.length_b   1.000
_cell.length_c   1.000
_cell.angle_alpha   90.00
_cell.angle_beta   90.00
_cell.angle_gamma   90.00
#
_symmetry.space_group_name_H-M   'P 1'
#
loop_
_entity.id
_entity.type
_entity.pdbx_description
1 polymer ?
#
loop_
_entity_poly.entity_id
_entity_poly.type
_entity_poly.pdbx_seq_one_letter_code
_entity_poly.pdbx_strand_id
1 'polypeptide(L)'
;MTNFRKITLFCLINSRKRCFLDNLYYLCRQNSTHCPLISGMQETLSMEQNFELIAKTFMGLEPVLAKELTQLGAKDVKIGRRMVSFTGDKEMMYRANFQLHTAIRILKPIRHFEAQSADDVYEEIKMIDWTEYLGDDKTFAVDSVVFSEEFRHSKFVSYKVKDAIVDQFREKTGKRPNISVANPDLRLNMHIAEDQCTLSLDSSGESLHRRGYRQESVDAPLNEVLAAGMILMSGWNGDTDFIDPMCGSGTLLIEAALIAKNMAPGLFRKEYAFEKWPDFDADLFDEIYNDESQEREFSHHIYGYDIDMKAVNTASMNVKAAGLSDIITVRQQDFKDFTQPSKKSIIITNPPYGERISTPDLLGTYKMIGERFKHQFKGNDAWVLSYREECFDQIGLKPSIKIPLYNGSLECEFRKYQMFDGKLKDFRQDGGIVKTEEEKRQMAEKHRFKKNREFKQRLEETEQNEEGDIRSFTFHHHDLEKKERRERPFRKNDSEREERGDRKGGYKGRDSKGGHDRFDRHAKGRSYGRGKDFGNKRNFSKGHTHDDDEIED
;
A
#
# COMPACT_ATOMS: atom_id res chain seq x y z
N MET A 1 21.68 47.91 21.44
CA MET A 1 21.82 46.68 20.71
C MET A 1 22.82 45.66 21.31
N THR A 2 23.84 46.06 22.04
CA THR A 2 24.89 45.18 22.61
C THR A 2 24.47 44.41 23.87
N ASN A 3 23.49 44.89 24.63
CA ASN A 3 23.01 44.21 25.83
C ASN A 3 22.01 43.07 25.57
N PHE A 4 21.30 43.13 24.47
CA PHE A 4 20.33 42.07 24.08
C PHE A 4 20.99 40.76 23.64
N ARG A 5 22.12 40.82 22.90
CA ARG A 5 22.88 39.64 22.51
C ARG A 5 23.50 38.87 23.69
N LYS A 6 23.86 39.55 24.78
CA LYS A 6 24.39 38.90 25.99
C LYS A 6 23.29 38.20 26.81
N ILE A 7 22.07 38.72 26.80
CA ILE A 7 20.92 38.11 27.49
C ILE A 7 20.45 36.85 26.75
N THR A 8 20.42 36.87 25.43
CA THR A 8 20.04 35.69 24.60
C THR A 8 21.05 34.55 24.77
N LEU A 9 22.35 34.84 24.84
CA LEU A 9 23.39 33.81 25.02
C LEU A 9 23.38 33.22 26.44
N PHE A 10 22.96 34.00 27.46
CA PHE A 10 22.88 33.53 28.85
C PHE A 10 21.61 32.69 29.13
N CYS A 11 20.55 32.89 28.36
CA CYS A 11 19.31 32.10 28.46
C CYS A 11 19.41 30.70 27.82
N LEU A 12 20.30 30.52 26.84
CA LEU A 12 20.54 29.23 26.18
C LEU A 12 21.33 28.21 27.02
N ILE A 13 21.95 28.66 28.11
CA ILE A 13 22.87 27.83 28.95
C ILE A 13 22.19 27.23 30.20
N ASN A 14 20.94 27.60 30.53
CA ASN A 14 20.30 27.14 31.76
C ASN A 14 18.86 26.63 31.56
N SER A 15 18.68 25.33 31.65
CA SER A 15 17.42 24.58 31.47
C SER A 15 16.27 24.92 32.47
N ARG A 16 16.46 25.83 33.41
CA ARG A 16 15.43 26.29 34.37
C ARG A 16 14.64 27.52 33.92
N LYS A 17 14.79 28.00 32.68
CA LYS A 17 14.15 29.25 32.20
C LYS A 17 13.16 29.04 31.03
N ARG A 18 12.75 27.83 30.76
CA ARG A 18 11.67 27.56 29.77
C ARG A 18 10.40 28.35 30.16
N CYS A 19 9.98 28.30 31.40
CA CYS A 19 8.83 29.08 31.92
C CYS A 19 8.89 30.60 31.70
N PHE A 20 10.08 31.20 31.57
CA PHE A 20 10.19 32.64 31.36
C PHE A 20 10.03 33.02 29.88
N LEU A 21 10.48 32.15 28.97
CA LEU A 21 10.31 32.33 27.52
C LEU A 21 8.85 32.08 27.10
N ASP A 22 8.20 31.10 27.69
CA ASP A 22 6.80 30.79 27.44
C ASP A 22 5.86 31.91 27.91
N ASN A 23 6.15 32.53 29.08
CA ASN A 23 5.44 33.71 29.53
C ASN A 23 5.72 34.97 28.67
N LEU A 24 6.91 35.13 28.14
CA LEU A 24 7.24 36.21 27.23
C LEU A 24 6.57 36.04 25.87
N TYR A 25 6.47 34.80 25.38
CA TYR A 25 5.75 34.42 24.18
C TYR A 25 4.25 34.69 24.33
N TYR A 26 3.66 34.29 25.46
CA TYR A 26 2.25 34.54 25.77
C TYR A 26 1.91 36.04 25.85
N LEU A 27 2.77 36.84 26.48
CA LEU A 27 2.62 38.30 26.58
C LEU A 27 2.79 39.01 25.23
N CYS A 28 3.68 38.55 24.36
CA CYS A 28 3.84 39.11 23.02
C CYS A 28 2.67 38.75 22.08
N ARG A 29 2.07 37.58 22.26
CA ARG A 29 0.90 37.13 21.45
C ARG A 29 -0.36 37.96 21.76
N GLN A 30 -0.48 38.49 22.97
CA GLN A 30 -1.62 39.34 23.35
C GLN A 30 -1.52 40.79 22.85
N ASN A 31 -0.35 41.28 22.46
CA ASN A 31 -0.13 42.72 22.25
C ASN A 31 0.22 43.15 20.83
N SER A 32 0.47 42.28 19.87
CA SER A 32 0.65 42.71 18.47
C SER A 32 0.64 41.57 17.45
N THR A 33 -0.09 41.77 16.37
CA THR A 33 -0.22 40.87 15.24
C THR A 33 1.03 40.78 14.33
N HIS A 34 2.09 41.54 14.60
CA HIS A 34 3.35 41.51 13.84
C HIS A 34 4.54 41.90 14.72
N CYS A 35 5.22 40.92 15.31
CA CYS A 35 6.53 41.13 15.93
C CYS A 35 7.60 40.38 15.11
N PRO A 36 8.49 41.07 14.39
CA PRO A 36 9.56 40.45 13.59
C PRO A 36 10.51 39.53 14.37
N LEU A 37 10.56 39.70 15.71
CA LEU A 37 11.37 38.88 16.62
C LEU A 37 10.76 37.50 16.83
N ILE A 38 9.42 37.36 16.76
CA ILE A 38 8.73 36.07 16.91
C ILE A 38 8.91 35.22 15.66
N SER A 39 8.83 35.80 14.45
CA SER A 39 9.07 35.11 13.18
C SER A 39 10.50 34.56 13.09
N GLY A 40 11.49 35.37 13.43
CA GLY A 40 12.90 34.94 13.44
C GLY A 40 13.25 33.89 14.53
N MET A 41 12.52 33.89 15.65
CA MET A 41 12.70 32.88 16.71
C MET A 41 11.98 31.57 16.39
N GLN A 42 10.85 31.61 15.70
CA GLN A 42 10.16 30.41 15.23
C GLN A 42 10.95 29.69 14.11
N GLU A 43 11.56 30.44 13.17
CA GLU A 43 12.42 29.87 12.14
C GLU A 43 13.69 29.23 12.72
N THR A 44 14.32 29.85 13.71
CA THR A 44 15.54 29.30 14.36
C THR A 44 15.24 28.10 15.28
N LEU A 45 14.10 28.08 15.97
CA LEU A 45 13.68 26.94 16.79
C LEU A 45 13.22 25.75 15.93
N SER A 46 12.61 26.00 14.77
CA SER A 46 12.17 24.94 13.87
C SER A 46 13.33 24.26 13.12
N MET A 47 14.43 24.98 12.86
CA MET A 47 15.59 24.42 12.16
C MET A 47 16.43 23.46 13.03
N GLU A 48 16.41 23.59 14.37
CA GLU A 48 17.14 22.70 15.29
C GLU A 48 16.40 21.40 15.64
N GLN A 49 15.13 21.26 15.26
CA GLN A 49 14.28 20.14 15.65
C GLN A 49 13.94 19.16 14.52
N ASN A 50 14.35 19.42 13.27
CA ASN A 50 14.06 18.51 12.16
C ASN A 50 15.02 17.31 12.15
N PHE A 51 14.48 16.12 11.92
CA PHE A 51 15.22 14.88 11.79
C PHE A 51 14.69 14.05 10.61
N GLU A 52 15.48 13.07 10.21
CA GLU A 52 15.09 12.12 9.17
C GLU A 52 14.00 11.20 9.70
N LEU A 53 13.03 10.89 8.82
CA LEU A 53 11.95 9.93 9.03
C LEU A 53 11.79 9.03 7.81
N ILE A 54 11.38 7.80 8.05
CA ILE A 54 11.13 6.81 7.00
C ILE A 54 9.71 6.25 7.16
N ALA A 55 8.84 6.54 6.21
CA ALA A 55 7.54 5.89 6.11
C ALA A 55 7.63 4.62 5.26
N LYS A 56 7.32 3.46 5.85
CA LYS A 56 7.24 2.18 5.12
C LYS A 56 5.88 2.03 4.48
N THR A 57 5.83 1.40 3.30
CA THR A 57 4.58 1.12 2.57
C THR A 57 4.68 -0.16 1.75
N PHE A 58 3.60 -0.56 1.08
CA PHE A 58 3.62 -1.65 0.12
C PHE A 58 4.24 -1.20 -1.20
N MET A 59 4.83 -2.17 -1.90
CA MET A 59 5.37 -1.94 -3.24
C MET A 59 4.27 -1.49 -4.20
N GLY A 60 4.53 -0.40 -4.91
CA GLY A 60 3.60 0.26 -5.82
C GLY A 60 2.81 1.41 -5.19
N LEU A 61 2.79 1.55 -3.85
CA LEU A 61 2.13 2.65 -3.15
C LEU A 61 3.09 3.82 -2.81
N GLU A 62 4.37 3.69 -3.08
CA GLU A 62 5.37 4.71 -2.75
C GLU A 62 5.04 6.09 -3.33
N PRO A 63 4.57 6.23 -4.60
CA PRO A 63 4.19 7.54 -5.14
C PRO A 63 2.98 8.17 -4.44
N VAL A 64 2.03 7.33 -3.99
CA VAL A 64 0.84 7.79 -3.26
C VAL A 64 1.25 8.31 -1.89
N LEU A 65 2.05 7.53 -1.16
CA LEU A 65 2.58 7.91 0.16
C LEU A 65 3.42 9.20 0.08
N ALA A 66 4.25 9.35 -0.95
CA ALA A 66 5.03 10.57 -1.15
C ALA A 66 4.14 11.80 -1.37
N LYS A 67 3.01 11.62 -2.07
CA LYS A 67 2.00 12.67 -2.25
C LYS A 67 1.32 13.02 -0.92
N GLU A 68 0.91 12.04 -0.12
CA GLU A 68 0.33 12.26 1.20
C GLU A 68 1.30 13.03 2.10
N LEU A 69 2.57 12.60 2.18
CA LEU A 69 3.61 13.28 2.96
C LEU A 69 3.85 14.73 2.51
N THR A 70 3.87 14.97 1.20
CA THR A 70 4.01 16.33 0.65
C THR A 70 2.81 17.21 1.02
N GLN A 71 1.59 16.66 0.97
CA GLN A 71 0.37 17.36 1.38
C GLN A 71 0.35 17.65 2.89
N LEU A 72 0.92 16.77 3.69
CA LEU A 72 1.09 16.94 5.13
C LEU A 72 2.12 18.01 5.50
N GLY A 73 2.95 18.45 4.53
CA GLY A 73 3.99 19.47 4.72
C GLY A 73 5.38 18.92 5.04
N ALA A 74 5.61 17.61 4.86
CA ALA A 74 6.93 17.00 5.02
C ALA A 74 7.96 17.57 4.03
N LYS A 75 9.21 17.70 4.50
CA LYS A 75 10.34 18.22 3.70
C LYS A 75 11.17 17.07 3.14
N ASP A 76 11.94 17.34 2.09
CA ASP A 76 12.91 16.41 1.49
C ASP A 76 12.35 15.02 1.15
N VAL A 77 11.11 14.96 0.68
CA VAL A 77 10.40 13.71 0.39
C VAL A 77 11.08 12.97 -0.76
N LYS A 78 11.60 11.77 -0.50
CA LYS A 78 12.31 10.93 -1.47
C LYS A 78 11.72 9.52 -1.51
N ILE A 79 11.35 9.08 -2.71
CA ILE A 79 10.81 7.74 -2.94
C ILE A 79 11.95 6.72 -2.96
N GLY A 80 11.84 5.69 -2.12
CA GLY A 80 12.69 4.51 -2.13
C GLY A 80 11.89 3.24 -2.42
N ARG A 81 12.51 2.07 -2.28
CA ARG A 81 11.83 0.78 -2.48
C ARG A 81 11.03 0.40 -1.23
N ARG A 82 9.69 0.35 -1.34
CA ARG A 82 8.74 0.07 -0.25
C ARG A 82 8.87 1.04 0.92
N MET A 83 9.32 2.25 0.63
CA MET A 83 9.48 3.32 1.62
C MET A 83 9.49 4.70 0.96
N VAL A 84 9.27 5.71 1.78
CA VAL A 84 9.51 7.11 1.45
C VAL A 84 10.28 7.72 2.63
N SER A 85 11.46 8.29 2.38
CA SER A 85 12.17 9.09 3.38
C SER A 85 11.76 10.54 3.29
N PHE A 86 11.75 11.23 4.42
CA PHE A 86 11.38 12.62 4.52
C PHE A 86 12.00 13.26 5.76
N THR A 87 11.97 14.56 5.82
CA THR A 87 12.47 15.36 6.97
C THR A 87 11.29 16.05 7.65
N GLY A 88 11.25 15.98 8.97
CA GLY A 88 10.25 16.63 9.80
C GLY A 88 10.67 16.70 11.26
N ASP A 89 9.86 17.38 12.06
CA ASP A 89 10.00 17.48 13.50
C ASP A 89 9.13 16.45 14.24
N LYS A 90 8.99 16.59 15.54
CA LYS A 90 8.16 15.72 16.38
C LYS A 90 6.67 15.79 15.99
N GLU A 91 6.17 16.98 15.68
CA GLU A 91 4.80 17.18 15.22
C GLU A 91 4.56 16.40 13.91
N MET A 92 5.47 16.53 12.95
CA MET A 92 5.39 15.80 11.68
C MET A 92 5.41 14.28 11.89
N MET A 93 6.22 13.77 12.83
CA MET A 93 6.24 12.33 13.16
C MET A 93 4.89 11.87 13.73
N TYR A 94 4.27 12.64 14.62
CA TYR A 94 2.95 12.32 15.18
C TYR A 94 1.87 12.37 14.10
N ARG A 95 1.82 13.46 13.31
CA ARG A 95 0.89 13.59 12.17
C ARG A 95 1.06 12.46 11.14
N ALA A 96 2.28 12.07 10.82
CA ALA A 96 2.56 10.98 9.89
C ALA A 96 2.01 9.63 10.39
N ASN A 97 2.12 9.33 11.69
CA ASN A 97 1.53 8.13 12.28
C ASN A 97 0.00 8.19 12.29
N PHE A 98 -0.57 9.35 12.55
CA PHE A 98 -2.00 9.54 12.78
C PHE A 98 -2.80 9.70 11.48
N GLN A 99 -2.29 10.45 10.50
CA GLN A 99 -3.05 10.92 9.35
C GLN A 99 -2.76 10.19 8.03
N LEU A 100 -1.61 9.49 7.89
CA LEU A 100 -1.28 8.81 6.63
C LEU A 100 -2.11 7.54 6.41
N HIS A 101 -2.80 7.48 5.28
CA HIS A 101 -3.61 6.32 4.88
C HIS A 101 -2.75 5.18 4.32
N THR A 102 -1.63 5.49 3.64
CA THR A 102 -0.84 4.50 2.91
C THR A 102 0.48 4.11 3.58
N ALA A 103 0.74 4.60 4.80
CA ALA A 103 1.87 4.17 5.61
C ALA A 103 1.56 2.89 6.40
N ILE A 104 2.57 2.01 6.53
CA ILE A 104 2.53 0.80 7.38
C ILE A 104 3.23 1.05 8.71
N ARG A 105 4.32 1.82 8.68
CA ARG A 105 5.14 2.20 9.83
C ARG A 105 5.85 3.51 9.55
N ILE A 106 6.08 4.28 10.62
CA ILE A 106 6.96 5.45 10.62
C ILE A 106 8.17 5.12 11.50
N LEU A 107 9.35 5.21 10.93
CA LEU A 107 10.62 4.92 11.58
C LEU A 107 11.41 6.22 11.73
N LYS A 108 12.05 6.41 12.89
CA LYS A 108 12.99 7.50 13.17
C LYS A 108 14.41 6.93 13.21
N PRO A 109 15.21 7.08 12.13
CA PRO A 109 16.62 6.69 12.15
C PRO A 109 17.38 7.39 13.28
N ILE A 110 18.19 6.63 14.02
CA ILE A 110 19.05 7.16 15.09
C ILE A 110 20.54 6.92 14.81
N ARG A 111 20.85 5.96 13.94
CA ARG A 111 22.22 5.65 13.55
C ARG A 111 22.28 5.09 12.13
N HIS A 112 23.19 5.64 11.32
CA HIS A 112 23.62 5.09 10.04
C HIS A 112 25.09 4.70 10.16
N PHE A 113 25.45 3.51 9.68
CA PHE A 113 26.82 3.02 9.72
C PHE A 113 27.02 1.92 8.68
N GLU A 114 28.27 1.58 8.41
CA GLU A 114 28.68 0.48 7.55
C GLU A 114 29.11 -0.70 8.43
N ALA A 115 28.70 -1.90 8.06
CA ALA A 115 29.11 -3.13 8.73
C ALA A 115 29.29 -4.27 7.72
N GLN A 116 30.35 -5.04 7.89
CA GLN A 116 30.63 -6.23 7.06
C GLN A 116 30.36 -7.53 7.84
N SER A 117 30.18 -7.43 9.15
CA SER A 117 29.91 -8.56 10.02
C SER A 117 28.89 -8.22 11.10
N ALA A 118 28.31 -9.25 11.71
CA ALA A 118 27.41 -9.08 12.84
C ALA A 118 28.15 -8.57 14.11
N ASP A 119 29.45 -8.72 14.18
CA ASP A 119 30.28 -8.20 15.27
C ASP A 119 30.47 -6.69 15.09
N ASP A 120 30.64 -6.19 13.86
CA ASP A 120 30.67 -4.75 13.59
C ASP A 120 29.33 -4.10 14.00
N VAL A 121 28.21 -4.76 13.68
CA VAL A 121 26.88 -4.31 14.14
C VAL A 121 26.82 -4.22 15.66
N TYR A 122 27.33 -5.25 16.37
CA TYR A 122 27.35 -5.25 17.83
C TYR A 122 28.14 -4.06 18.40
N GLU A 123 29.33 -3.80 17.88
CA GLU A 123 30.19 -2.69 18.37
C GLU A 123 29.54 -1.33 18.10
N GLU A 124 29.00 -1.09 16.91
CA GLU A 124 28.33 0.16 16.56
C GLU A 124 27.09 0.42 17.44
N ILE A 125 26.30 -0.62 17.70
CA ILE A 125 25.12 -0.52 18.57
C ILE A 125 25.50 -0.27 20.03
N LYS A 126 26.61 -0.87 20.49
CA LYS A 126 27.12 -0.69 21.85
C LYS A 126 27.62 0.73 22.13
N MET A 127 28.02 1.49 21.08
CA MET A 127 28.44 2.89 21.22
C MET A 127 27.29 3.86 21.52
N ILE A 128 26.05 3.49 21.23
CA ILE A 128 24.87 4.35 21.47
C ILE A 128 24.55 4.37 22.96
N ASP A 129 24.27 5.55 23.53
CA ASP A 129 23.81 5.62 24.92
C ASP A 129 22.33 5.22 25.03
N TRP A 130 22.09 3.96 25.34
CA TRP A 130 20.74 3.41 25.44
C TRP A 130 19.94 3.92 26.62
N THR A 131 20.59 4.53 27.61
CA THR A 131 19.89 5.11 28.78
C THR A 131 19.09 6.36 28.43
N GLU A 132 19.36 6.98 27.25
CA GLU A 132 18.56 8.09 26.72
C GLU A 132 17.21 7.63 26.13
N TYR A 133 17.11 6.37 25.69
CA TYR A 133 15.95 5.82 25.01
C TYR A 133 15.13 4.85 25.87
N LEU A 134 15.76 4.18 26.81
CA LEU A 134 15.17 3.07 27.55
C LEU A 134 15.57 3.12 29.02
N GLY A 135 14.58 3.03 29.90
CA GLY A 135 14.81 2.81 31.34
C GLY A 135 15.20 1.36 31.65
N ASP A 136 15.83 1.13 32.79
CA ASP A 136 16.26 -0.20 33.23
C ASP A 136 15.13 -1.15 33.64
N ASP A 137 13.92 -0.62 33.86
CA ASP A 137 12.68 -1.33 34.17
C ASP A 137 11.79 -1.57 32.93
N LYS A 138 12.18 -1.02 31.79
CA LYS A 138 11.43 -1.05 30.55
C LYS A 138 11.76 -2.27 29.68
N THR A 139 10.90 -2.52 28.72
CA THR A 139 11.03 -3.63 27.76
C THR A 139 11.33 -3.13 26.37
N PHE A 140 12.07 -3.93 25.59
CA PHE A 140 12.33 -3.59 24.19
C PHE A 140 12.23 -4.82 23.28
N ALA A 141 12.13 -4.56 21.97
CA ALA A 141 12.20 -5.55 20.91
C ALA A 141 13.01 -5.03 19.73
N VAL A 142 13.63 -5.95 19.00
CA VAL A 142 14.41 -5.66 17.80
C VAL A 142 13.86 -6.47 16.63
N ASP A 143 13.38 -5.78 15.61
CA ASP A 143 13.04 -6.35 14.31
C ASP A 143 14.17 -6.04 13.32
N SER A 144 14.61 -7.03 12.54
CA SER A 144 15.66 -6.83 11.53
C SER A 144 15.17 -7.24 10.14
N VAL A 145 15.51 -6.42 9.16
CA VAL A 145 15.27 -6.65 7.74
C VAL A 145 16.62 -6.58 7.03
N VAL A 146 16.99 -7.65 6.35
CA VAL A 146 18.32 -7.80 5.76
C VAL A 146 18.21 -8.14 4.28
N PHE A 147 18.93 -7.38 3.46
CA PHE A 147 19.14 -7.59 2.03
C PHE A 147 20.65 -7.52 1.77
N SER A 148 21.35 -8.61 2.05
CA SER A 148 22.81 -8.70 1.93
C SER A 148 23.23 -10.14 1.70
N GLU A 149 24.32 -10.36 1.01
CA GLU A 149 24.94 -11.68 0.86
C GLU A 149 25.73 -12.10 2.11
N GLU A 150 26.27 -11.11 2.83
CA GLU A 150 27.06 -11.35 4.05
C GLU A 150 26.15 -11.66 5.26
N PHE A 151 25.07 -10.93 5.40
CA PHE A 151 24.10 -11.07 6.50
C PHE A 151 22.97 -12.02 6.12
N ARG A 152 23.18 -13.33 6.22
CA ARG A 152 22.21 -14.35 5.76
C ARG A 152 20.97 -14.54 6.66
N HIS A 153 21.04 -14.14 7.93
CA HIS A 153 20.01 -14.41 8.92
C HIS A 153 19.60 -13.15 9.70
N SER A 154 18.46 -12.57 9.35
CA SER A 154 17.91 -11.40 10.04
C SER A 154 17.75 -11.59 11.56
N LYS A 155 17.29 -12.76 12.01
CA LYS A 155 17.18 -13.08 13.45
C LYS A 155 18.51 -13.02 14.19
N PHE A 156 19.61 -13.42 13.54
CA PHE A 156 20.93 -13.36 14.16
C PHE A 156 21.37 -11.90 14.37
N VAL A 157 21.08 -11.02 13.40
CA VAL A 157 21.31 -9.57 13.52
C VAL A 157 20.48 -9.01 14.68
N SER A 158 19.18 -9.36 14.79
CA SER A 158 18.35 -8.92 15.91
C SER A 158 18.93 -9.35 17.26
N TYR A 159 19.51 -10.55 17.37
CA TYR A 159 20.14 -11.02 18.60
C TYR A 159 21.41 -10.23 18.92
N LYS A 160 22.25 -9.92 17.93
CA LYS A 160 23.46 -9.12 18.14
C LYS A 160 23.13 -7.68 18.61
N VAL A 161 22.15 -7.04 17.99
CA VAL A 161 21.64 -5.72 18.45
C VAL A 161 21.13 -5.81 19.89
N LYS A 162 20.33 -6.82 20.19
CA LYS A 162 19.83 -7.06 21.54
C LYS A 162 20.96 -7.26 22.55
N ASP A 163 21.96 -8.09 22.22
CA ASP A 163 23.07 -8.40 23.11
C ASP A 163 23.92 -7.15 23.39
N ALA A 164 24.19 -6.31 22.38
CA ALA A 164 24.89 -5.04 22.54
C ALA A 164 24.18 -4.09 23.53
N ILE A 165 22.85 -3.96 23.40
CA ILE A 165 22.03 -3.15 24.30
C ILE A 165 22.10 -3.69 25.73
N VAL A 166 21.88 -4.98 25.92
CA VAL A 166 21.87 -5.64 27.23
C VAL A 166 23.23 -5.53 27.90
N ASP A 167 24.31 -5.73 27.17
CA ASP A 167 25.66 -5.68 27.73
C ASP A 167 26.04 -4.24 28.13
N GLN A 168 25.67 -3.22 27.35
CA GLN A 168 25.87 -1.83 27.75
C GLN A 168 25.10 -1.49 29.05
N PHE A 169 23.84 -1.92 29.18
CA PHE A 169 23.06 -1.71 30.40
C PHE A 169 23.73 -2.39 31.61
N ARG A 170 24.21 -3.64 31.44
CA ARG A 170 24.92 -4.35 32.51
C ARG A 170 26.19 -3.61 32.95
N GLU A 171 26.94 -3.08 31.98
CA GLU A 171 28.16 -2.33 32.25
C GLU A 171 27.89 -1.00 32.95
N LYS A 172 26.83 -0.27 32.53
CA LYS A 172 26.51 1.07 33.07
C LYS A 172 25.73 1.02 34.38
N THR A 173 24.74 0.14 34.48
CA THR A 173 23.74 0.16 35.57
C THR A 173 23.76 -1.10 36.45
N GLY A 174 24.46 -2.14 36.02
CA GLY A 174 24.44 -3.48 36.66
C GLY A 174 23.13 -4.25 36.43
N LYS A 175 22.17 -3.67 35.70
CA LYS A 175 20.85 -4.26 35.44
C LYS A 175 20.73 -4.72 33.99
N ARG A 176 19.66 -5.46 33.72
CA ARG A 176 19.35 -5.97 32.38
C ARG A 176 17.92 -5.60 32.01
N PRO A 177 17.68 -4.81 30.94
CA PRO A 177 16.34 -4.57 30.43
C PRO A 177 15.71 -5.87 29.91
N ASN A 178 14.41 -5.97 30.01
CA ASN A 178 13.65 -7.14 29.59
C ASN A 178 13.25 -7.06 28.10
N ILE A 179 13.02 -8.23 27.49
CA ILE A 179 12.52 -8.35 26.12
C ILE A 179 11.02 -8.62 26.14
N SER A 180 10.25 -7.83 25.38
CA SER A 180 8.85 -8.07 25.09
C SER A 180 8.62 -7.95 23.59
N VAL A 181 8.33 -9.07 22.91
CA VAL A 181 8.12 -9.06 21.44
C VAL A 181 6.74 -8.53 21.09
N ALA A 182 5.74 -8.82 21.90
CA ALA A 182 4.35 -8.48 21.59
C ALA A 182 4.06 -6.99 21.77
N ASN A 183 4.37 -6.45 22.95
CA ASN A 183 4.13 -5.04 23.29
C ASN A 183 5.33 -4.47 24.06
N PRO A 184 6.43 -4.13 23.37
CA PRO A 184 7.59 -3.52 24.00
C PRO A 184 7.32 -2.04 24.30
N ASP A 185 8.06 -1.49 25.28
CA ASP A 185 8.12 -0.03 25.51
C ASP A 185 8.94 0.65 24.42
N LEU A 186 9.99 0.01 23.92
CA LEU A 186 10.81 0.49 22.81
C LEU A 186 10.92 -0.58 21.72
N ARG A 187 10.47 -0.28 20.52
CA ARG A 187 10.65 -1.13 19.34
C ARG A 187 11.71 -0.55 18.43
N LEU A 188 12.68 -1.37 18.08
CA LEU A 188 13.80 -1.02 17.20
C LEU A 188 13.66 -1.73 15.87
N ASN A 189 14.04 -1.05 14.80
CA ASN A 189 14.13 -1.62 13.46
C ASN A 189 15.57 -1.49 12.95
N MET A 190 16.21 -2.63 12.70
CA MET A 190 17.51 -2.72 12.08
C MET A 190 17.36 -3.07 10.61
N HIS A 191 17.74 -2.18 9.72
CA HIS A 191 17.72 -2.39 8.27
C HIS A 191 19.14 -2.48 7.74
N ILE A 192 19.45 -3.55 7.01
CA ILE A 192 20.72 -3.76 6.34
C ILE A 192 20.46 -3.92 4.84
N ALA A 193 21.11 -3.09 4.04
CA ALA A 193 21.13 -3.20 2.58
C ALA A 193 22.58 -3.27 2.13
N GLU A 194 23.00 -4.45 1.70
CA GLU A 194 24.39 -4.81 1.48
C GLU A 194 25.22 -4.59 2.78
N ASP A 195 26.07 -3.58 2.84
CA ASP A 195 26.86 -3.16 3.98
C ASP A 195 26.31 -1.93 4.72
N GLN A 196 25.27 -1.27 4.14
CA GLN A 196 24.68 -0.07 4.70
C GLN A 196 23.64 -0.42 5.77
N CYS A 197 23.90 -0.01 6.97
CA CYS A 197 23.12 -0.30 8.15
C CYS A 197 22.37 0.95 8.64
N THR A 198 21.09 0.79 8.93
CA THR A 198 20.26 1.84 9.54
C THR A 198 19.54 1.27 10.76
N LEU A 199 19.81 1.83 11.92
CA LEU A 199 19.05 1.57 13.13
C LEU A 199 18.03 2.67 13.33
N SER A 200 16.77 2.29 13.54
CA SER A 200 15.66 3.23 13.72
C SER A 200 14.81 2.87 14.93
N LEU A 201 14.23 3.88 15.57
CA LEU A 201 13.10 3.72 16.47
C LEU A 201 11.83 3.53 15.66
N ASP A 202 11.00 2.56 16.02
CA ASP A 202 9.65 2.38 15.45
C ASP A 202 8.66 3.22 16.26
N SER A 203 8.20 4.32 15.68
CA SER A 203 7.26 5.22 16.34
C SER A 203 5.81 4.72 16.30
N SER A 204 5.51 3.78 15.41
CA SER A 204 4.13 3.30 15.20
C SER A 204 3.73 2.19 16.17
N GLY A 205 4.65 1.28 16.52
CA GLY A 205 4.38 0.10 17.35
C GLY A 205 3.67 -1.00 16.55
N GLU A 206 2.38 -1.17 16.77
CA GLU A 206 1.57 -2.03 15.91
C GLU A 206 1.46 -1.44 14.51
N SER A 207 1.46 -2.29 13.47
CA SER A 207 1.40 -1.82 12.09
C SER A 207 0.18 -0.92 11.84
N LEU A 208 0.38 0.22 11.14
CA LEU A 208 -0.65 1.24 10.94
C LEU A 208 -1.86 0.77 10.12
N HIS A 209 -1.75 -0.34 9.38
CA HIS A 209 -2.93 -0.94 8.72
C HIS A 209 -3.97 -1.41 9.73
N ARG A 210 -3.57 -1.77 10.95
CA ARG A 210 -4.50 -2.10 12.03
C ARG A 210 -5.10 -0.82 12.60
N ARG A 211 -6.11 -0.30 11.91
CA ARG A 211 -6.76 0.97 12.27
C ARG A 211 -7.45 0.92 13.62
N GLY A 212 -8.01 -0.25 13.99
CA GLY A 212 -8.78 -0.44 15.22
C GLY A 212 -10.30 -0.60 15.00
N TYR A 213 -10.85 -0.15 13.87
CA TYR A 213 -12.28 -0.28 13.57
C TYR A 213 -12.72 -1.71 13.26
N ARG A 214 -11.81 -2.58 12.83
CA ARG A 214 -12.14 -3.98 12.47
C ARG A 214 -12.41 -4.82 13.71
N GLN A 215 -13.68 -5.15 13.94
CA GLN A 215 -14.11 -6.03 15.03
C GLN A 215 -14.07 -7.49 14.61
N GLU A 216 -14.51 -7.77 13.38
CA GLU A 216 -14.50 -9.10 12.78
C GLU A 216 -13.97 -9.06 11.34
N SER A 217 -13.55 -10.21 10.84
CA SER A 217 -13.12 -10.35 9.46
C SER A 217 -13.70 -11.60 8.82
N VAL A 218 -13.93 -11.53 7.51
CA VAL A 218 -14.15 -12.70 6.67
C VAL A 218 -12.81 -13.36 6.33
N ASP A 219 -12.84 -14.50 5.66
CA ASP A 219 -11.64 -15.15 5.16
C ASP A 219 -10.93 -14.20 4.17
N ALA A 220 -9.60 -14.00 4.38
CA ALA A 220 -8.75 -13.18 3.52
C ALA A 220 -9.21 -11.71 3.30
N PRO A 221 -9.36 -10.91 4.37
CA PRO A 221 -9.75 -9.52 4.23
C PRO A 221 -8.67 -8.71 3.48
N LEU A 222 -9.11 -7.72 2.70
CA LEU A 222 -8.20 -6.75 2.09
C LEU A 222 -7.48 -5.96 3.18
N ASN A 223 -6.18 -5.69 3.00
CA ASN A 223 -5.41 -4.85 3.90
C ASN A 223 -5.85 -3.39 3.76
N GLU A 224 -6.00 -2.67 4.87
CA GLU A 224 -6.51 -1.31 4.94
C GLU A 224 -5.64 -0.32 4.18
N VAL A 225 -4.31 -0.43 4.30
CA VAL A 225 -3.34 0.41 3.57
C VAL A 225 -3.43 0.18 2.06
N LEU A 226 -3.62 -1.08 1.63
CA LEU A 226 -3.81 -1.40 0.22
C LEU A 226 -5.15 -0.85 -0.29
N ALA A 227 -6.22 -0.99 0.49
CA ALA A 227 -7.54 -0.47 0.14
C ALA A 227 -7.51 1.07 -0.02
N ALA A 228 -6.93 1.78 0.94
CA ALA A 228 -6.74 3.23 0.85
C ALA A 228 -5.89 3.63 -0.37
N GLY A 229 -4.79 2.90 -0.62
CA GLY A 229 -3.95 3.10 -1.80
C GLY A 229 -4.70 2.93 -3.11
N MET A 230 -5.54 1.90 -3.24
CA MET A 230 -6.40 1.68 -4.41
C MET A 230 -7.36 2.85 -4.63
N ILE A 231 -7.99 3.34 -3.57
CA ILE A 231 -8.92 4.48 -3.66
C ILE A 231 -8.19 5.74 -4.08
N LEU A 232 -7.08 6.07 -3.46
CA LEU A 232 -6.26 7.25 -3.80
C LEU A 232 -5.69 7.18 -5.23
N MET A 233 -5.28 5.99 -5.69
CA MET A 233 -4.82 5.76 -7.07
C MET A 233 -5.94 5.88 -8.10
N SER A 234 -7.18 5.61 -7.73
CA SER A 234 -8.32 5.78 -8.63
C SER A 234 -8.60 7.25 -8.96
N GLY A 235 -8.10 8.15 -8.12
CA GLY A 235 -8.34 9.60 -8.19
C GLY A 235 -9.65 10.03 -7.56
N TRP A 236 -10.44 9.11 -6.98
CA TRP A 236 -11.67 9.46 -6.28
C TRP A 236 -11.35 10.13 -4.92
N ASN A 237 -12.07 11.16 -4.60
CA ASN A 237 -11.87 12.01 -3.43
C ASN A 237 -13.20 12.38 -2.71
N GLY A 238 -14.26 11.63 -2.97
CA GLY A 238 -15.59 11.92 -2.42
C GLY A 238 -16.48 12.78 -3.32
N ASP A 239 -16.15 12.94 -4.60
CA ASP A 239 -16.90 13.76 -5.56
C ASP A 239 -18.10 13.06 -6.22
N THR A 240 -18.29 11.78 -5.93
CA THR A 240 -19.38 10.93 -6.42
C THR A 240 -19.71 9.85 -5.40
N ASP A 241 -20.80 9.11 -5.63
CA ASP A 241 -21.05 7.89 -4.87
C ASP A 241 -19.96 6.84 -5.10
N PHE A 242 -19.73 6.02 -4.07
CA PHE A 242 -18.78 4.91 -4.11
C PHE A 242 -19.52 3.58 -4.01
N ILE A 243 -19.12 2.58 -4.82
CA ILE A 243 -19.77 1.26 -4.84
C ILE A 243 -18.71 0.18 -4.78
N ASP A 244 -18.85 -0.74 -3.81
CA ASP A 244 -18.17 -2.03 -3.81
C ASP A 244 -19.20 -3.17 -3.83
N PRO A 245 -19.40 -3.83 -4.98
CA PRO A 245 -20.42 -4.87 -5.13
C PRO A 245 -20.01 -6.25 -4.55
N MET A 246 -18.81 -6.40 -4.00
CA MET A 246 -18.27 -7.61 -3.38
C MET A 246 -17.44 -7.21 -2.16
N CYS A 247 -18.10 -6.52 -1.20
CA CYS A 247 -17.42 -5.73 -0.17
C CYS A 247 -16.76 -6.56 0.94
N GLY A 248 -17.05 -7.84 1.05
CA GLY A 248 -16.48 -8.70 2.10
C GLY A 248 -16.69 -8.12 3.50
N SER A 249 -15.60 -7.83 4.21
CA SER A 249 -15.65 -7.22 5.56
C SER A 249 -15.78 -5.68 5.56
N GLY A 250 -16.00 -5.06 4.40
CA GLY A 250 -16.27 -3.62 4.27
C GLY A 250 -15.02 -2.72 4.28
N THR A 251 -13.82 -3.27 4.08
CA THR A 251 -12.58 -2.48 4.17
C THR A 251 -12.55 -1.32 3.17
N LEU A 252 -12.88 -1.57 1.89
CA LEU A 252 -12.94 -0.50 0.87
C LEU A 252 -13.97 0.57 1.22
N LEU A 253 -15.11 0.18 1.78
CA LEU A 253 -16.17 1.12 2.16
C LEU A 253 -15.71 2.08 3.26
N ILE A 254 -15.07 1.54 4.31
CA ILE A 254 -14.62 2.33 5.46
C ILE A 254 -13.45 3.25 5.04
N GLU A 255 -12.42 2.72 4.35
CA GLU A 255 -11.31 3.55 3.88
C GLU A 255 -11.78 4.62 2.87
N ALA A 256 -12.81 4.34 2.04
CA ALA A 256 -13.43 5.34 1.17
C ALA A 256 -14.10 6.47 1.99
N ALA A 257 -14.82 6.13 3.05
CA ALA A 257 -15.46 7.12 3.91
C ALA A 257 -14.42 8.00 4.63
N LEU A 258 -13.34 7.40 5.16
CA LEU A 258 -12.24 8.15 5.79
C LEU A 258 -11.60 9.13 4.80
N ILE A 259 -11.32 8.69 3.57
CA ILE A 259 -10.76 9.54 2.52
C ILE A 259 -11.74 10.64 2.09
N ALA A 260 -13.03 10.31 1.90
CA ALA A 260 -14.05 11.27 1.49
C ALA A 260 -14.23 12.38 2.51
N LYS A 261 -14.30 12.03 3.79
CA LYS A 261 -14.42 12.96 4.91
C LYS A 261 -13.09 13.59 5.33
N ASN A 262 -11.98 13.16 4.80
CA ASN A 262 -10.62 13.52 5.22
C ASN A 262 -10.37 13.26 6.72
N MET A 263 -10.92 12.16 7.23
CA MET A 263 -10.74 11.71 8.61
C MET A 263 -9.43 10.94 8.75
N ALA A 264 -8.73 11.18 9.84
CA ALA A 264 -7.47 10.49 10.12
C ALA A 264 -7.69 8.98 10.36
N PRO A 265 -6.96 8.08 9.68
CA PRO A 265 -7.10 6.64 9.87
C PRO A 265 -6.64 6.18 11.26
N GLY A 266 -5.91 7.02 11.97
CA GLY A 266 -5.43 6.78 13.33
C GLY A 266 -6.47 6.94 14.45
N LEU A 267 -7.64 7.53 14.18
CA LEU A 267 -8.69 7.82 15.17
C LEU A 267 -9.15 6.60 16.00
N PHE A 268 -9.09 5.41 15.42
CA PHE A 268 -9.57 4.18 16.06
C PHE A 268 -8.47 3.39 16.77
N ARG A 269 -7.21 3.87 16.72
CA ARG A 269 -6.08 3.21 17.36
C ARG A 269 -6.07 3.47 18.86
N LYS A 270 -5.60 2.47 19.60
CA LYS A 270 -5.52 2.57 21.07
C LYS A 270 -4.24 3.25 21.54
N GLU A 271 -3.13 3.02 20.85
CA GLU A 271 -1.80 3.53 21.23
C GLU A 271 -0.83 3.55 20.05
N TYR A 272 0.20 4.36 20.18
CA TYR A 272 1.38 4.37 19.33
C TYR A 272 2.63 4.11 20.18
N ALA A 273 3.71 3.59 19.56
CA ALA A 273 4.94 3.32 20.31
C ALA A 273 5.62 4.60 20.83
N PHE A 274 5.50 5.71 20.10
CA PHE A 274 6.08 6.99 20.54
C PHE A 274 5.49 7.54 21.84
N GLU A 275 4.27 7.12 22.22
CA GLU A 275 3.64 7.52 23.49
C GLU A 275 4.37 6.97 24.72
N LYS A 276 5.18 5.90 24.55
CA LYS A 276 5.98 5.29 25.61
C LYS A 276 7.40 5.84 25.68
N TRP A 277 7.78 6.75 24.76
CA TRP A 277 9.11 7.32 24.72
C TRP A 277 9.31 8.38 25.80
N PRO A 278 10.55 8.53 26.35
CA PRO A 278 10.81 9.51 27.41
C PRO A 278 10.54 10.96 27.01
N ASP A 279 10.60 11.26 25.71
CA ASP A 279 10.40 12.60 25.14
C ASP A 279 9.00 12.80 24.55
N PHE A 280 8.03 11.93 24.88
CA PHE A 280 6.65 12.08 24.43
C PHE A 280 6.03 13.40 24.91
N ASP A 281 5.41 14.11 23.97
CA ASP A 281 4.70 15.36 24.21
C ASP A 281 3.20 15.11 24.06
N ALA A 282 2.54 14.91 25.22
CA ALA A 282 1.13 14.56 25.27
C ALA A 282 0.24 15.74 24.82
N ASP A 283 0.59 16.97 25.20
CA ASP A 283 -0.20 18.16 24.85
C ASP A 283 -0.20 18.36 23.32
N LEU A 284 0.97 18.23 22.68
CA LEU A 284 1.09 18.30 21.23
C LEU A 284 0.30 17.19 20.52
N PHE A 285 0.32 15.97 21.06
CA PHE A 285 -0.42 14.86 20.45
C PHE A 285 -1.93 15.03 20.64
N ASP A 286 -2.37 15.52 21.79
CA ASP A 286 -3.78 15.85 22.04
C ASP A 286 -4.30 16.94 21.09
N GLU A 287 -3.48 17.96 20.79
CA GLU A 287 -3.84 18.96 19.77
C GLU A 287 -4.01 18.33 18.38
N ILE A 288 -3.12 17.42 17.96
CA ILE A 288 -3.21 16.70 16.68
C ILE A 288 -4.43 15.76 16.64
N TYR A 289 -4.67 15.03 17.73
CA TYR A 289 -5.75 14.08 17.83
C TYR A 289 -7.13 14.72 17.75
N ASN A 290 -7.29 15.92 18.31
CA ASN A 290 -8.55 16.67 18.36
C ASN A 290 -8.68 17.71 17.21
N ASP A 291 -7.75 17.75 16.26
CA ASP A 291 -7.79 18.68 15.13
C ASP A 291 -8.68 18.15 14.01
N GLU A 292 -9.96 18.51 14.03
CA GLU A 292 -10.97 18.22 13.00
C GLU A 292 -11.03 19.30 11.89
N SER A 293 -10.13 20.30 11.92
CA SER A 293 -10.19 21.47 11.01
C SER A 293 -10.08 21.13 9.53
N GLN A 294 -9.51 19.97 9.21
CA GLN A 294 -9.33 19.48 7.84
C GLN A 294 -10.41 18.49 7.41
N GLU A 295 -11.33 18.11 8.29
CA GLU A 295 -12.45 17.24 7.94
C GLU A 295 -13.41 17.92 6.95
N ARG A 296 -14.04 17.12 6.12
CA ARG A 296 -14.95 17.59 5.05
C ARG A 296 -16.32 16.96 5.19
N GLU A 297 -17.34 17.72 4.82
CA GLU A 297 -18.66 17.15 4.60
C GLU A 297 -18.66 16.26 3.34
N PHE A 298 -19.27 15.09 3.45
CA PHE A 298 -19.47 14.17 2.35
C PHE A 298 -20.94 14.11 1.99
N SER A 299 -21.31 14.70 0.84
CA SER A 299 -22.69 14.86 0.37
C SER A 299 -23.18 13.69 -0.49
N HIS A 300 -22.33 12.71 -0.77
CA HIS A 300 -22.62 11.50 -1.51
C HIS A 300 -22.81 10.30 -0.57
N HIS A 301 -22.93 9.10 -1.13
CA HIS A 301 -23.15 7.89 -0.34
C HIS A 301 -22.23 6.75 -0.78
N ILE A 302 -21.94 5.83 0.15
CA ILE A 302 -21.11 4.66 -0.08
C ILE A 302 -21.99 3.41 0.03
N TYR A 303 -21.96 2.57 -1.00
CA TYR A 303 -22.77 1.38 -1.09
C TYR A 303 -21.89 0.13 -1.13
N GLY A 304 -22.11 -0.76 -0.18
CA GLY A 304 -21.49 -2.07 -0.11
C GLY A 304 -22.50 -3.19 -0.33
N TYR A 305 -22.14 -4.17 -1.13
CA TYR A 305 -22.94 -5.35 -1.35
C TYR A 305 -22.07 -6.60 -1.27
N ASP A 306 -22.68 -7.68 -0.81
CA ASP A 306 -22.09 -9.01 -0.88
C ASP A 306 -23.19 -10.06 -1.00
N ILE A 307 -22.88 -11.17 -1.64
CA ILE A 307 -23.82 -12.31 -1.75
C ILE A 307 -23.93 -13.07 -0.43
N ASP A 308 -22.83 -13.08 0.36
CA ASP A 308 -22.76 -13.78 1.64
C ASP A 308 -23.29 -12.90 2.79
N MET A 309 -24.37 -13.35 3.44
CA MET A 309 -24.93 -12.67 4.61
C MET A 309 -23.93 -12.52 5.77
N LYS A 310 -23.00 -13.48 5.92
CA LYS A 310 -21.94 -13.38 6.95
C LYS A 310 -21.02 -12.18 6.65
N ALA A 311 -20.63 -12.00 5.40
CA ALA A 311 -19.83 -10.85 4.95
C ALA A 311 -20.58 -9.54 5.20
N VAL A 312 -21.87 -9.48 4.85
CA VAL A 312 -22.74 -8.30 5.07
C VAL A 312 -22.82 -7.94 6.57
N ASN A 313 -23.03 -8.93 7.44
CA ASN A 313 -23.08 -8.71 8.88
C ASN A 313 -21.74 -8.21 9.42
N THR A 314 -20.62 -8.85 9.02
CA THR A 314 -19.27 -8.44 9.37
C THR A 314 -18.96 -7.00 8.92
N ALA A 315 -19.28 -6.68 7.67
CA ALA A 315 -19.10 -5.31 7.14
C ALA A 315 -19.94 -4.29 7.92
N SER A 316 -21.20 -4.60 8.21
CA SER A 316 -22.10 -3.73 8.98
C SER A 316 -21.61 -3.49 10.42
N MET A 317 -21.04 -4.52 11.06
CA MET A 317 -20.41 -4.39 12.39
C MET A 317 -19.19 -3.49 12.35
N ASN A 318 -18.30 -3.66 11.36
CA ASN A 318 -17.12 -2.84 11.20
C ASN A 318 -17.47 -1.38 10.87
N VAL A 319 -18.45 -1.14 9.99
CA VAL A 319 -18.98 0.21 9.66
C VAL A 319 -19.54 0.89 10.90
N LYS A 320 -20.32 0.15 11.70
CA LYS A 320 -20.85 0.67 12.97
C LYS A 320 -19.74 1.00 13.97
N ALA A 321 -18.72 0.13 14.09
CA ALA A 321 -17.57 0.38 14.96
C ALA A 321 -16.75 1.59 14.53
N ALA A 322 -16.72 1.90 13.23
CA ALA A 322 -16.11 3.10 12.67
C ALA A 322 -17.02 4.35 12.79
N GLY A 323 -18.26 4.24 13.28
CA GLY A 323 -19.19 5.38 13.38
C GLY A 323 -19.67 5.95 12.04
N LEU A 324 -19.65 5.15 10.96
CA LEU A 324 -19.88 5.61 9.58
C LEU A 324 -21.21 5.10 9.00
N SER A 325 -22.16 4.67 9.85
CA SER A 325 -23.42 4.07 9.42
C SER A 325 -24.38 5.05 8.73
N ASP A 326 -24.18 6.34 8.88
CA ASP A 326 -24.95 7.41 8.24
C ASP A 326 -24.66 7.59 6.76
N ILE A 327 -23.42 7.31 6.35
CA ILE A 327 -22.93 7.51 4.97
C ILE A 327 -22.64 6.20 4.24
N ILE A 328 -22.62 5.05 4.93
CA ILE A 328 -22.37 3.73 4.35
C ILE A 328 -23.60 2.83 4.51
N THR A 329 -24.10 2.31 3.40
CA THR A 329 -25.14 1.28 3.38
C THR A 329 -24.56 -0.06 2.92
N VAL A 330 -24.73 -1.11 3.73
CA VAL A 330 -24.35 -2.48 3.38
C VAL A 330 -25.59 -3.34 3.25
N ARG A 331 -25.72 -4.10 2.14
CA ARG A 331 -26.88 -4.96 1.87
C ARG A 331 -26.45 -6.30 1.26
N GLN A 332 -27.22 -7.33 1.56
CA GLN A 332 -27.09 -8.60 0.85
C GLN A 332 -27.68 -8.48 -0.55
N GLN A 333 -26.84 -8.69 -1.56
CA GLN A 333 -27.29 -8.71 -2.97
C GLN A 333 -26.25 -9.39 -3.85
N ASP A 334 -26.72 -10.24 -4.76
CA ASP A 334 -25.87 -10.76 -5.83
C ASP A 334 -25.59 -9.65 -6.85
N PHE A 335 -24.34 -9.51 -7.25
CA PHE A 335 -23.95 -8.47 -8.21
C PHE A 335 -24.65 -8.65 -9.58
N LYS A 336 -25.04 -9.88 -9.95
CA LYS A 336 -25.79 -10.13 -11.19
C LYS A 336 -27.14 -9.40 -11.22
N ASP A 337 -27.77 -9.16 -10.05
CA ASP A 337 -29.08 -8.54 -9.92
C ASP A 337 -28.96 -7.05 -9.49
N PHE A 338 -27.75 -6.55 -9.32
CA PHE A 338 -27.51 -5.18 -8.84
C PHE A 338 -27.91 -4.15 -9.89
N THR A 339 -28.61 -3.12 -9.43
CA THR A 339 -28.92 -1.91 -10.19
C THR A 339 -28.25 -0.72 -9.53
N GLN A 340 -27.65 0.13 -10.35
CA GLN A 340 -26.93 1.30 -9.85
C GLN A 340 -27.88 2.27 -9.10
N PRO A 341 -27.57 2.64 -7.85
CA PRO A 341 -28.45 3.51 -7.05
C PRO A 341 -28.44 4.97 -7.51
N SER A 342 -27.37 5.42 -8.18
CA SER A 342 -27.23 6.78 -8.67
C SER A 342 -26.69 6.83 -10.10
N LYS A 343 -26.86 7.98 -10.79
CA LYS A 343 -26.38 8.13 -12.17
C LYS A 343 -24.86 8.22 -12.27
N LYS A 344 -24.17 8.71 -11.23
CA LYS A 344 -22.74 8.94 -11.23
C LYS A 344 -22.11 8.33 -9.98
N SER A 345 -21.21 7.38 -10.19
CA SER A 345 -20.50 6.68 -9.12
C SER A 345 -19.16 6.17 -9.60
N ILE A 346 -18.29 5.84 -8.68
CA ILE A 346 -17.13 5.01 -8.94
C ILE A 346 -17.35 3.59 -8.40
N ILE A 347 -16.90 2.58 -9.12
CA ILE A 347 -16.89 1.20 -8.64
C ILE A 347 -15.45 0.81 -8.37
N ILE A 348 -15.14 0.38 -7.14
CA ILE A 348 -13.85 -0.21 -6.80
C ILE A 348 -14.13 -1.52 -6.07
N THR A 349 -13.60 -2.63 -6.59
CA THR A 349 -13.89 -3.94 -6.03
C THR A 349 -12.70 -4.88 -6.06
N ASN A 350 -12.69 -5.79 -5.09
CA ASN A 350 -11.71 -6.84 -4.92
C ASN A 350 -12.41 -8.20 -4.96
N PRO A 351 -12.80 -8.72 -6.14
CA PRO A 351 -13.52 -9.98 -6.26
C PRO A 351 -12.65 -11.17 -5.85
N PRO A 352 -13.24 -12.35 -5.56
CA PRO A 352 -12.45 -13.54 -5.23
C PRO A 352 -11.54 -13.96 -6.39
N TYR A 353 -10.32 -14.43 -6.06
CA TYR A 353 -9.33 -14.91 -7.05
C TYR A 353 -9.26 -16.44 -7.15
N GLY A 354 -9.99 -17.16 -6.26
CA GLY A 354 -9.94 -18.62 -6.18
C GLY A 354 -8.76 -19.19 -5.37
N GLU A 355 -8.01 -18.35 -4.65
CA GLU A 355 -6.90 -18.81 -3.78
C GLU A 355 -7.38 -19.13 -2.36
N ARG A 356 -8.00 -18.16 -1.69
CA ARG A 356 -8.45 -18.29 -0.30
C ARG A 356 -9.95 -18.49 -0.20
N ILE A 357 -10.69 -17.98 -1.18
CA ILE A 357 -12.13 -18.14 -1.30
C ILE A 357 -12.38 -18.98 -2.53
N SER A 358 -12.85 -20.24 -2.35
CA SER A 358 -13.21 -21.11 -3.46
C SER A 358 -14.54 -20.64 -4.05
N THR A 359 -14.50 -20.24 -5.30
CA THR A 359 -15.70 -19.89 -6.08
C THR A 359 -15.93 -21.01 -7.09
N PRO A 360 -17.10 -21.68 -7.08
CA PRO A 360 -17.37 -22.83 -7.97
C PRO A 360 -17.21 -22.50 -9.45
N ASP A 361 -17.56 -21.28 -9.86
CA ASP A 361 -17.39 -20.78 -11.23
C ASP A 361 -16.70 -19.40 -11.19
N LEU A 362 -15.38 -19.41 -11.00
CA LEU A 362 -14.57 -18.20 -10.93
C LEU A 362 -14.61 -17.40 -12.25
N LEU A 363 -14.43 -18.08 -13.38
CA LEU A 363 -14.41 -17.43 -14.69
C LEU A 363 -15.79 -16.88 -15.07
N GLY A 364 -16.88 -17.58 -14.72
CA GLY A 364 -18.24 -17.10 -14.87
C GLY A 364 -18.51 -15.85 -14.03
N THR A 365 -17.94 -15.75 -12.82
CA THR A 365 -18.03 -14.55 -11.98
C THR A 365 -17.41 -13.34 -12.68
N TYR A 366 -16.22 -13.46 -13.25
CA TYR A 366 -15.58 -12.34 -13.96
C TYR A 366 -16.28 -11.98 -15.28
N LYS A 367 -16.83 -12.97 -15.96
CA LYS A 367 -17.70 -12.73 -17.13
C LYS A 367 -18.96 -11.95 -16.73
N MET A 368 -19.62 -12.33 -15.64
CA MET A 368 -20.77 -11.62 -15.09
C MET A 368 -20.39 -10.18 -14.72
N ILE A 369 -19.25 -9.93 -14.04
CA ILE A 369 -18.75 -8.59 -13.75
C ILE A 369 -18.65 -7.76 -15.02
N GLY A 370 -18.05 -8.29 -16.08
CA GLY A 370 -17.91 -7.61 -17.35
C GLY A 370 -19.25 -7.25 -18.02
N GLU A 371 -20.21 -8.17 -17.99
CA GLU A 371 -21.56 -7.91 -18.51
C GLU A 371 -22.30 -6.84 -17.70
N ARG A 372 -22.16 -6.83 -16.35
CA ARG A 372 -22.74 -5.78 -15.49
C ARG A 372 -22.12 -4.43 -15.80
N PHE A 373 -20.80 -4.34 -15.93
CA PHE A 373 -20.12 -3.10 -16.29
C PHE A 373 -20.64 -2.51 -17.61
N LYS A 374 -20.77 -3.33 -18.64
CA LYS A 374 -21.24 -2.90 -19.96
C LYS A 374 -22.68 -2.36 -19.94
N HIS A 375 -23.56 -3.00 -19.17
CA HIS A 375 -24.99 -2.76 -19.29
C HIS A 375 -25.58 -1.89 -18.19
N GLN A 376 -24.99 -1.87 -16.99
CA GLN A 376 -25.56 -1.18 -15.83
C GLN A 376 -24.79 0.07 -15.40
N PHE A 377 -23.48 0.18 -15.74
CA PHE A 377 -22.63 1.25 -15.21
C PHE A 377 -22.14 2.21 -16.29
N LYS A 378 -22.94 2.46 -17.30
CA LYS A 378 -22.61 3.40 -18.36
C LYS A 378 -22.32 4.81 -17.81
N GLY A 379 -21.27 5.42 -18.30
CA GLY A 379 -20.83 6.77 -17.87
C GLY A 379 -20.01 6.78 -16.57
N ASN A 380 -19.68 5.61 -16.01
CA ASN A 380 -18.91 5.48 -14.78
C ASN A 380 -17.56 4.80 -15.02
N ASP A 381 -16.68 4.93 -14.04
CA ASP A 381 -15.41 4.23 -13.99
C ASP A 381 -15.50 3.03 -13.03
N ALA A 382 -14.96 1.88 -13.43
CA ALA A 382 -14.83 0.72 -12.57
C ALA A 382 -13.37 0.29 -12.46
N TRP A 383 -12.98 -0.10 -11.25
CA TRP A 383 -11.66 -0.59 -10.94
C TRP A 383 -11.74 -1.97 -10.29
N VAL A 384 -10.93 -2.90 -10.78
CA VAL A 384 -10.90 -4.29 -10.32
C VAL A 384 -9.47 -4.68 -9.96
N LEU A 385 -9.28 -5.24 -8.76
CA LEU A 385 -8.04 -5.86 -8.34
C LEU A 385 -8.12 -7.37 -8.61
N SER A 386 -7.12 -7.95 -9.26
CA SER A 386 -6.95 -9.40 -9.39
C SER A 386 -5.49 -9.72 -9.75
N TYR A 387 -5.06 -10.97 -9.53
CA TYR A 387 -3.74 -11.42 -9.97
C TYR A 387 -3.80 -12.34 -11.20
N ARG A 388 -4.99 -12.85 -11.56
CA ARG A 388 -5.18 -13.80 -12.64
C ARG A 388 -5.53 -13.11 -13.95
N GLU A 389 -4.66 -13.25 -14.97
CA GLU A 389 -4.91 -12.70 -16.30
C GLU A 389 -6.15 -13.34 -16.94
N GLU A 390 -6.35 -14.67 -16.78
CA GLU A 390 -7.51 -15.39 -17.29
C GLU A 390 -8.84 -14.88 -16.73
N CYS A 391 -8.85 -14.36 -15.50
CA CYS A 391 -10.02 -13.73 -14.91
C CYS A 391 -10.32 -12.38 -15.58
N PHE A 392 -9.28 -11.57 -15.79
CA PHE A 392 -9.42 -10.30 -16.49
C PHE A 392 -9.89 -10.45 -17.95
N ASP A 393 -9.46 -11.51 -18.64
CA ASP A 393 -9.88 -11.80 -20.00
C ASP A 393 -11.41 -12.05 -20.10
N GLN A 394 -12.00 -12.65 -19.04
CA GLN A 394 -13.45 -12.89 -18.99
C GLN A 394 -14.29 -11.61 -18.84
N ILE A 395 -13.73 -10.52 -18.29
CA ILE A 395 -14.44 -9.23 -18.22
C ILE A 395 -14.82 -8.73 -19.62
N GLY A 396 -14.03 -9.08 -20.65
CA GLY A 396 -14.35 -8.77 -22.04
C GLY A 396 -14.41 -7.26 -22.34
N LEU A 397 -13.77 -6.44 -21.52
CA LEU A 397 -13.55 -5.00 -21.70
C LEU A 397 -12.05 -4.70 -21.75
N LYS A 398 -11.66 -3.73 -22.56
CA LYS A 398 -10.26 -3.29 -22.60
C LYS A 398 -10.00 -2.33 -21.45
N PRO A 399 -9.06 -2.60 -20.55
CA PRO A 399 -8.72 -1.66 -19.48
C PRO A 399 -8.05 -0.40 -20.06
N SER A 400 -8.37 0.75 -19.49
CA SER A 400 -7.73 2.02 -19.81
C SER A 400 -6.39 2.19 -19.05
N ILE A 401 -6.33 1.70 -17.80
CA ILE A 401 -5.16 1.76 -16.92
C ILE A 401 -4.91 0.38 -16.32
N LYS A 402 -3.66 0.01 -16.14
CA LYS A 402 -3.19 -1.18 -15.41
C LYS A 402 -2.10 -0.73 -14.43
N ILE A 403 -2.28 -1.01 -13.16
CA ILE A 403 -1.34 -0.67 -12.09
C ILE A 403 -0.93 -1.96 -11.38
N PRO A 404 0.36 -2.32 -11.35
CA PRO A 404 0.83 -3.45 -10.56
C PRO A 404 0.76 -3.13 -9.08
N LEU A 405 0.17 -4.01 -8.29
CA LEU A 405 0.05 -3.92 -6.83
C LEU A 405 0.30 -5.29 -6.19
N TYR A 406 0.59 -5.30 -4.90
CA TYR A 406 0.82 -6.53 -4.15
C TYR A 406 -0.24 -6.70 -3.05
N ASN A 407 -0.98 -7.82 -3.10
CA ASN A 407 -1.89 -8.22 -2.03
C ASN A 407 -1.28 -9.39 -1.23
N GLY A 408 -0.57 -9.06 -0.16
CA GLY A 408 0.29 -10.01 0.54
C GLY A 408 1.48 -10.41 -0.35
N SER A 409 1.61 -11.70 -0.66
CA SER A 409 2.62 -12.24 -1.58
C SER A 409 2.19 -12.28 -3.05
N LEU A 410 0.90 -12.01 -3.32
CA LEU A 410 0.36 -12.10 -4.68
C LEU A 410 0.66 -10.82 -5.46
N GLU A 411 1.26 -10.96 -6.63
CA GLU A 411 1.44 -9.88 -7.59
C GLU A 411 0.14 -9.70 -8.37
N CYS A 412 -0.57 -8.61 -8.07
CA CYS A 412 -1.87 -8.28 -8.62
C CYS A 412 -1.77 -7.15 -9.64
N GLU A 413 -2.78 -7.01 -10.47
CA GLU A 413 -3.02 -5.81 -11.26
C GLU A 413 -4.32 -5.14 -10.81
N PHE A 414 -4.29 -3.83 -10.66
CA PHE A 414 -5.45 -2.97 -10.44
C PHE A 414 -5.80 -2.31 -11.75
N ARG A 415 -6.93 -2.72 -12.36
CA ARG A 415 -7.31 -2.33 -13.72
C ARG A 415 -8.50 -1.40 -13.74
N LYS A 416 -8.38 -0.28 -14.45
CA LYS A 416 -9.47 0.66 -14.73
C LYS A 416 -10.22 0.28 -15.99
N TYR A 417 -11.54 0.23 -15.89
CA TYR A 417 -12.47 0.10 -17.01
C TYR A 417 -13.36 1.32 -17.05
N GLN A 418 -13.30 2.05 -18.16
CA GLN A 418 -14.14 3.23 -18.38
C GLN A 418 -15.34 2.81 -19.25
N MET A 419 -16.54 2.95 -18.69
CA MET A 419 -17.77 2.63 -19.37
C MET A 419 -18.36 3.90 -19.98
N PHE A 420 -18.47 3.93 -21.29
CA PHE A 420 -19.09 5.02 -22.06
C PHE A 420 -20.34 4.52 -22.78
N ASP A 421 -21.24 5.43 -23.11
CA ASP A 421 -22.42 5.12 -23.88
C ASP A 421 -22.07 5.13 -25.38
N GLY A 422 -22.35 4.02 -26.11
CA GLY A 422 -22.03 3.90 -27.51
C GLY A 422 -20.70 3.20 -27.85
N LYS A 423 -20.20 3.45 -29.06
CA LYS A 423 -18.92 2.88 -29.52
C LYS A 423 -17.74 3.76 -29.10
N LEU A 424 -16.61 3.16 -28.82
CA LEU A 424 -15.35 3.88 -28.49
C LEU A 424 -14.98 4.94 -29.53
N LYS A 425 -15.35 4.72 -30.80
CA LYS A 425 -15.12 5.67 -31.88
C LYS A 425 -15.94 6.94 -31.69
N ASP A 426 -17.22 6.81 -31.32
CA ASP A 426 -18.15 7.91 -31.14
C ASP A 426 -17.74 8.72 -29.90
N PHE A 427 -17.41 8.06 -28.78
CA PHE A 427 -16.89 8.69 -27.58
C PHE A 427 -15.62 9.53 -27.83
N ARG A 428 -14.70 9.05 -28.69
CA ARG A 428 -13.50 9.83 -29.09
C ARG A 428 -13.82 11.00 -30.00
N GLN A 429 -14.81 10.90 -30.85
CA GLN A 429 -15.26 11.98 -31.72
C GLN A 429 -15.92 13.11 -30.93
N ASP A 430 -16.61 12.77 -29.83
CA ASP A 430 -17.23 13.71 -28.90
C ASP A 430 -16.22 14.35 -27.90
N GLY A 431 -14.91 14.14 -28.14
CA GLY A 431 -13.86 14.72 -27.30
C GLY A 431 -13.50 13.90 -26.07
N GLY A 432 -14.06 12.70 -25.91
CA GLY A 432 -13.75 11.81 -24.81
C GLY A 432 -12.31 11.31 -24.83
N ILE A 433 -11.59 11.48 -23.74
CA ILE A 433 -10.18 11.09 -23.59
C ILE A 433 -10.14 9.79 -22.78
N VAL A 434 -9.74 8.68 -23.43
CA VAL A 434 -9.57 7.37 -22.77
C VAL A 434 -8.29 7.31 -21.96
N LYS A 435 -7.31 8.15 -22.32
CA LYS A 435 -6.02 8.31 -21.62
C LYS A 435 -5.53 9.73 -21.78
N THR A 436 -5.08 10.34 -20.70
CA THR A 436 -4.39 11.62 -20.77
C THR A 436 -3.07 11.49 -21.51
N GLU A 437 -2.54 12.57 -22.07
CA GLU A 437 -1.22 12.56 -22.75
C GLU A 437 -0.10 12.18 -21.76
N GLU A 438 -0.26 12.52 -20.49
CA GLU A 438 0.66 12.18 -19.41
C GLU A 438 0.64 10.68 -19.10
N GLU A 439 -0.54 10.05 -19.03
CA GLU A 439 -0.70 8.59 -18.91
C GLU A 439 -0.12 7.84 -20.12
N LYS A 440 -0.27 8.38 -21.34
CA LYS A 440 0.34 7.83 -22.55
C LYS A 440 1.86 7.91 -22.50
N ARG A 441 2.41 9.03 -21.99
CA ARG A 441 3.84 9.25 -21.84
C ARG A 441 4.45 8.31 -20.80
N GLN A 442 3.81 8.18 -19.63
CA GLN A 442 4.23 7.24 -18.58
C GLN A 442 4.18 5.78 -19.05
N MET A 443 3.16 5.39 -19.83
CA MET A 443 3.09 4.05 -20.42
C MET A 443 4.17 3.81 -21.47
N ALA A 444 4.45 4.79 -22.31
CA ALA A 444 5.53 4.70 -23.30
C ALA A 444 6.90 4.56 -22.63
N GLU A 445 7.10 5.26 -21.52
CA GLU A 445 8.32 5.22 -20.73
C GLU A 445 8.47 3.87 -20.01
N LYS A 446 7.42 3.35 -19.37
CA LYS A 446 7.39 2.01 -18.80
C LYS A 446 7.62 0.91 -19.84
N HIS A 447 7.05 1.04 -21.03
CA HIS A 447 7.29 0.09 -22.14
C HIS A 447 8.73 0.11 -22.62
N ARG A 448 9.35 1.31 -22.65
CA ARG A 448 10.76 1.49 -23.00
C ARG A 448 11.67 0.85 -21.93
N PHE A 449 11.38 1.05 -20.64
CA PHE A 449 12.11 0.41 -19.54
C PHE A 449 11.98 -1.11 -19.56
N LYS A 450 10.76 -1.65 -19.76
CA LYS A 450 10.52 -3.09 -19.86
C LYS A 450 11.29 -3.70 -21.03
N LYS A 451 11.25 -3.07 -22.20
CA LYS A 451 11.97 -3.51 -23.41
C LYS A 451 13.50 -3.46 -23.24
N ASN A 452 14.01 -2.46 -22.53
CA ASN A 452 15.44 -2.36 -22.22
C ASN A 452 15.87 -3.42 -21.20
N ARG A 453 15.02 -3.76 -20.23
CA ARG A 453 15.28 -4.83 -19.26
C ARG A 453 15.27 -6.21 -19.92
N GLU A 454 14.28 -6.49 -20.78
CA GLU A 454 14.22 -7.73 -21.56
C GLU A 454 15.39 -7.85 -22.53
N PHE A 455 15.85 -6.75 -23.11
CA PHE A 455 17.03 -6.72 -23.96
C PHE A 455 18.31 -6.98 -23.14
N LYS A 456 18.42 -6.42 -21.94
CA LYS A 456 19.56 -6.66 -21.05
C LYS A 456 19.62 -8.11 -20.56
N GLN A 457 18.48 -8.69 -20.18
CA GLN A 457 18.40 -10.11 -19.84
C GLN A 457 18.77 -11.04 -20.99
N ARG A 458 18.36 -10.73 -22.22
CA ARG A 458 18.76 -11.52 -23.41
C ARG A 458 20.26 -11.39 -23.73
N LEU A 459 20.88 -10.25 -23.45
CA LEU A 459 22.33 -10.10 -23.57
C LEU A 459 23.07 -10.94 -22.52
N GLU A 460 22.61 -10.90 -21.26
CA GLU A 460 23.18 -11.70 -20.17
C GLU A 460 22.99 -13.21 -20.40
N GLU A 461 21.87 -13.65 -20.95
CA GLU A 461 21.64 -15.05 -21.37
C GLU A 461 22.50 -15.48 -22.57
N THR A 462 22.84 -14.55 -23.48
CA THR A 462 23.73 -14.85 -24.61
C THR A 462 25.19 -14.91 -24.17
N GLU A 463 25.62 -14.05 -23.26
CA GLU A 463 26.97 -14.06 -22.68
C GLU A 463 27.23 -15.33 -21.85
N GLN A 464 26.23 -15.82 -21.10
CA GLN A 464 26.32 -17.09 -20.35
C GLN A 464 26.33 -18.35 -21.24
N ASN A 465 25.79 -18.26 -22.46
CA ASN A 465 25.83 -19.39 -23.42
C ASN A 465 27.08 -19.39 -24.31
N GLU A 466 27.85 -18.30 -24.35
CA GLU A 466 29.08 -18.20 -25.17
C GLU A 466 30.37 -18.66 -24.45
N GLU A 467 30.34 -18.93 -23.14
CA GLU A 467 31.45 -19.59 -22.44
C GLU A 467 31.61 -21.09 -22.78
N GLY A 468 30.70 -21.67 -23.58
CA GLY A 468 30.68 -23.07 -24.00
C GLY A 468 31.17 -23.39 -25.40
N ASP A 469 31.35 -22.45 -26.33
CA ASP A 469 31.80 -22.78 -27.70
C ASP A 469 32.48 -21.60 -28.40
N ILE A 470 33.83 -21.63 -28.46
CA ILE A 470 34.63 -20.65 -29.19
C ILE A 470 34.54 -20.94 -30.67
N ARG A 471 33.62 -20.31 -31.36
CA ARG A 471 33.69 -20.08 -32.81
C ARG A 471 33.32 -18.63 -33.14
N SER A 472 34.29 -17.91 -33.68
CA SER A 472 34.26 -16.52 -34.13
C SER A 472 33.07 -16.20 -35.05
N PHE A 473 32.23 -15.27 -34.64
CA PHE A 473 31.35 -14.55 -35.55
C PHE A 473 31.74 -13.08 -35.57
N THR A 474 32.33 -12.66 -36.69
CA THR A 474 32.59 -11.27 -37.03
C THR A 474 31.27 -10.56 -37.33
N PHE A 475 30.89 -9.64 -36.47
CA PHE A 475 29.76 -8.74 -36.71
C PHE A 475 30.10 -7.73 -37.80
N HIS A 476 29.35 -7.80 -38.91
CA HIS A 476 29.46 -6.80 -39.98
C HIS A 476 28.72 -5.52 -39.56
N HIS A 477 29.46 -4.45 -39.50
CA HIS A 477 29.03 -3.07 -39.19
C HIS A 477 28.06 -2.44 -40.25
N HIS A 478 27.48 -3.25 -41.14
CA HIS A 478 26.74 -2.75 -42.32
C HIS A 478 25.23 -2.58 -42.14
N ASP A 479 24.65 -3.00 -40.99
CA ASP A 479 23.18 -2.96 -40.80
C ASP A 479 22.66 -1.76 -40.00
N LEU A 480 23.52 -0.94 -39.42
CA LEU A 480 23.11 0.26 -38.68
C LEU A 480 22.92 1.49 -39.57
N GLU A 481 23.57 1.57 -40.73
CA GLU A 481 23.40 2.70 -41.66
C GLU A 481 22.13 2.66 -42.54
N LYS A 482 21.43 1.53 -42.62
CA LYS A 482 20.21 1.39 -43.43
C LYS A 482 18.92 1.81 -42.73
N LYS A 483 18.91 2.07 -41.41
CA LYS A 483 17.73 2.51 -40.67
C LYS A 483 17.54 4.01 -40.56
N GLU A 484 18.56 4.82 -40.82
CA GLU A 484 18.46 6.29 -40.79
C GLU A 484 17.96 6.95 -42.09
N ARG A 485 17.71 6.18 -43.16
CA ARG A 485 17.30 6.73 -44.47
C ARG A 485 15.81 6.58 -44.81
N ARG A 486 14.92 6.31 -43.84
CA ARG A 486 13.48 6.20 -44.14
C ARG A 486 12.60 7.13 -43.32
N GLU A 487 13.04 8.34 -43.04
CA GLU A 487 12.14 9.43 -42.71
C GLU A 487 12.11 10.44 -43.85
N ARG A 488 11.12 10.29 -44.72
CA ARG A 488 10.73 11.34 -45.67
C ARG A 488 9.36 11.88 -45.28
N PRO A 489 9.16 13.21 -45.39
CA PRO A 489 7.99 13.88 -44.84
C PRO A 489 6.76 13.69 -45.73
N PHE A 490 5.61 13.63 -45.04
CA PHE A 490 4.28 13.65 -45.63
C PHE A 490 4.11 14.94 -46.48
N ARG A 491 3.89 14.79 -47.79
CA ARG A 491 3.33 15.83 -48.65
C ARG A 491 1.82 15.68 -48.64
N LYS A 492 1.14 16.82 -48.30
CA LYS A 492 -0.24 17.10 -48.67
C LYS A 492 -0.36 17.10 -50.17
N ASN A 493 -1.38 16.47 -50.71
CA ASN A 493 -2.04 16.96 -51.93
C ASN A 493 -3.52 16.62 -51.92
N ASP A 494 -4.25 17.67 -52.15
CA ASP A 494 -5.69 17.72 -52.35
C ASP A 494 -6.07 17.19 -53.73
N SER A 495 -7.37 16.94 -53.84
CA SER A 495 -8.26 17.09 -54.98
C SER A 495 -8.44 15.95 -55.99
N GLU A 496 -9.71 15.52 -55.96
CA GLU A 496 -10.60 15.41 -57.13
C GLU A 496 -10.52 14.20 -58.05
N ARG A 497 -11.72 13.66 -58.21
CA ARG A 497 -12.38 13.12 -59.41
C ARG A 497 -12.49 11.61 -59.60
N GLU A 498 -13.72 11.27 -59.55
CA GLU A 498 -14.63 10.77 -60.60
C GLU A 498 -14.84 9.26 -60.72
N GLU A 499 -16.09 8.96 -60.71
CA GLU A 499 -16.89 7.81 -61.06
C GLU A 499 -16.39 7.00 -62.28
N ARG A 500 -16.72 5.75 -62.22
CA ARG A 500 -17.21 4.78 -63.21
C ARG A 500 -16.60 3.41 -62.90
N GLY A 501 -17.31 2.34 -62.83
CA GLY A 501 -18.38 1.79 -63.56
C GLY A 501 -18.27 0.28 -63.42
N ASP A 502 -19.39 -0.31 -63.33
CA ASP A 502 -19.71 -1.74 -63.37
C ASP A 502 -18.80 -2.67 -64.18
N ARG A 503 -18.58 -3.89 -63.68
CA ARG A 503 -18.85 -5.10 -64.46
C ARG A 503 -18.79 -6.40 -63.64
N LYS A 504 -19.85 -7.14 -63.83
CA LYS A 504 -20.19 -8.49 -63.47
C LYS A 504 -19.18 -9.56 -64.00
N GLY A 505 -19.18 -10.70 -63.35
CA GLY A 505 -18.77 -12.01 -63.83
C GLY A 505 -18.19 -12.82 -62.67
N GLY A 506 -18.72 -13.80 -62.11
CA GLY A 506 -19.55 -14.94 -62.51
C GLY A 506 -18.67 -16.13 -62.91
N TYR A 507 -18.58 -17.15 -62.09
CA TYR A 507 -18.67 -18.56 -62.44
C TYR A 507 -17.98 -19.50 -61.43
N LYS A 508 -18.83 -20.39 -60.81
CA LYS A 508 -18.73 -21.85 -60.68
C LYS A 508 -17.45 -22.41 -60.06
N GLY A 509 -17.45 -23.10 -58.98
CA GLY A 509 -18.19 -24.31 -58.64
C GLY A 509 -17.45 -25.58 -59.07
N ARG A 510 -16.99 -26.39 -58.10
CA ARG A 510 -16.89 -27.86 -58.28
C ARG A 510 -16.70 -28.57 -56.95
N ASP A 511 -17.65 -29.46 -56.71
CA ASP A 511 -17.67 -30.53 -55.72
C ASP A 511 -16.59 -31.60 -55.98
N SER A 512 -16.20 -32.30 -54.93
CA SER A 512 -16.02 -33.77 -54.84
C SER A 512 -15.58 -34.13 -53.41
N LYS A 513 -16.39 -34.73 -52.58
CA LYS A 513 -16.77 -36.15 -52.39
C LYS A 513 -15.59 -37.10 -52.08
N GLY A 514 -15.76 -37.76 -50.93
CA GLY A 514 -15.23 -39.09 -50.60
C GLY A 514 -14.21 -39.03 -49.44
N GLY A 515 -14.27 -39.82 -48.42
CA GLY A 515 -15.09 -41.00 -48.06
C GLY A 515 -14.46 -41.56 -46.77
N HIS A 516 -15.30 -42.13 -45.97
CA HIS A 516 -15.13 -43.13 -44.91
C HIS A 516 -13.73 -43.71 -44.63
N ASP A 517 -13.36 -43.87 -43.33
CA ASP A 517 -13.47 -45.16 -42.69
C ASP A 517 -13.33 -45.11 -41.16
N ARG A 518 -14.22 -45.92 -40.56
CA ARG A 518 -14.27 -46.31 -39.14
C ARG A 518 -13.09 -47.23 -38.81
N PHE A 519 -12.63 -47.20 -37.56
CA PHE A 519 -12.35 -48.41 -36.79
C PHE A 519 -12.51 -48.17 -35.29
N ASP A 520 -13.55 -48.80 -34.74
CA ASP A 520 -13.69 -49.23 -33.36
C ASP A 520 -12.65 -50.28 -33.00
N ARG A 521 -12.22 -50.32 -31.75
CA ARG A 521 -12.21 -51.52 -30.89
C ARG A 521 -11.67 -51.31 -29.48
N HIS A 522 -12.60 -51.51 -28.51
CA HIS A 522 -12.52 -52.37 -27.31
C HIS A 522 -11.36 -52.16 -26.31
N ALA A 523 -11.64 -51.75 -25.10
CA ALA A 523 -12.27 -52.43 -23.95
C ALA A 523 -11.36 -53.48 -23.26
N LYS A 524 -11.20 -53.28 -21.96
CA LYS A 524 -11.09 -54.17 -20.79
C LYS A 524 -10.14 -53.51 -19.79
N GLY A 525 -10.51 -53.11 -18.63
CA GLY A 525 -11.26 -53.77 -17.57
C GLY A 525 -10.34 -54.60 -16.67
N ARG A 526 -10.06 -54.12 -15.45
CA ARG A 526 -9.95 -54.94 -14.25
C ARG A 526 -9.88 -54.12 -12.98
N SER A 527 -10.88 -54.32 -12.18
CA SER A 527 -11.03 -54.09 -10.76
C SER A 527 -10.20 -55.04 -9.92
N TYR A 528 -9.83 -54.61 -8.72
CA TYR A 528 -9.69 -55.32 -7.45
C TYR A 528 -9.21 -54.26 -6.45
N GLY A 529 -9.77 -54.00 -5.32
CA GLY A 529 -10.61 -54.75 -4.41
C GLY A 529 -10.03 -54.65 -3.01
N ARG A 530 -10.84 -54.13 -2.07
CA ARG A 530 -10.80 -54.33 -0.59
C ARG A 530 -9.49 -53.99 0.13
N GLY A 531 -9.47 -53.24 1.21
CA GLY A 531 -10.34 -53.08 2.35
C GLY A 531 -9.50 -53.23 3.60
N LYS A 532 -9.71 -52.39 4.58
CA LYS A 532 -9.91 -52.76 5.99
C LYS A 532 -9.87 -51.55 6.90
N ASP A 533 -10.97 -51.40 7.59
CA ASP A 533 -11.18 -50.73 8.84
C ASP A 533 -10.08 -51.00 9.88
N PHE A 534 -9.73 -49.99 10.66
CA PHE A 534 -9.59 -50.15 12.11
C PHE A 534 -9.96 -48.85 12.81
N GLY A 535 -11.10 -48.88 13.45
CA GLY A 535 -11.52 -47.93 14.47
C GLY A 535 -10.70 -48.08 15.73
N ASN A 536 -10.57 -46.98 16.43
CA ASN A 536 -10.58 -47.06 17.89
C ASN A 536 -11.13 -45.78 18.52
N LYS A 537 -12.33 -45.92 19.09
CA LYS A 537 -12.96 -45.03 20.06
C LYS A 537 -12.16 -45.08 21.37
N ARG A 538 -11.92 -43.94 22.00
CA ARG A 538 -11.95 -43.89 23.48
C ARG A 538 -12.58 -42.58 23.93
N ASN A 539 -13.78 -42.74 24.46
CA ASN A 539 -14.44 -41.85 25.41
C ASN A 539 -13.68 -41.86 26.75
N PHE A 540 -13.59 -40.72 27.41
CA PHE A 540 -13.74 -40.64 28.86
C PHE A 540 -14.39 -39.32 29.24
N SER A 541 -15.42 -39.38 29.80
CA SER A 541 -16.43 -38.91 30.71
C SER A 541 -15.94 -37.97 31.81
N LYS A 542 -16.73 -36.92 32.00
CA LYS A 542 -17.39 -36.34 33.19
C LYS A 542 -16.63 -36.33 34.52
N GLY A 543 -16.57 -35.17 35.10
CA GLY A 543 -16.43 -34.92 36.55
C GLY A 543 -16.93 -33.52 36.90
N HIS A 544 -18.09 -33.46 37.49
CA HIS A 544 -18.72 -32.41 38.30
C HIS A 544 -17.83 -32.05 39.51
N THR A 545 -17.85 -30.82 40.03
CA THR A 545 -18.71 -30.22 41.05
C THR A 545 -18.14 -28.87 41.45
N HIS A 546 -18.99 -27.83 41.59
CA HIS A 546 -19.40 -27.11 42.80
C HIS A 546 -18.26 -26.55 43.68
N ASP A 547 -18.21 -25.37 44.18
CA ASP A 547 -19.21 -24.43 44.72
C ASP A 547 -18.57 -23.05 44.90
N ASP A 548 -19.41 -22.04 44.86
CA ASP A 548 -19.53 -20.81 45.61
C ASP A 548 -18.36 -20.33 46.49
N ASP A 549 -18.02 -19.04 46.37
CA ASP A 549 -18.23 -18.07 47.45
C ASP A 549 -17.88 -16.64 47.01
N GLU A 550 -18.86 -15.77 47.18
CA GLU A 550 -18.75 -14.31 47.30
C GLU A 550 -17.75 -13.94 48.41
N ILE A 551 -17.13 -12.78 48.34
CA ILE A 551 -17.09 -11.73 49.37
C ILE A 551 -16.46 -10.46 48.78
N GLU A 552 -17.18 -9.34 49.01
CA GLU A 552 -16.85 -7.92 48.95
C GLU A 552 -15.49 -7.58 49.60
N ASP A 553 -14.75 -6.63 49.00
CA ASP A 553 -14.49 -5.26 49.49
C ASP A 553 -13.76 -4.45 48.39
#